data_6fc08460cc7142f4e39c22504f03159f
#
_entry.id   6fc08460cc7142f4e39c22504f03159f
#
_cell.length_a   1.000
_cell.length_b   1.000
_cell.length_c   1.000
_cell.angle_alpha   90.00
_cell.angle_beta   90.00
_cell.angle_gamma   90.00
#
_symmetry.space_group_name_H-M   'P 1'
#
loop_
_entity.id
_entity.type
_entity.pdbx_description
1 polymer ?
#
loop_
_entity_poly.entity_id
_entity_poly.type
_entity_poly.pdbx_seq_one_letter_code
_entity_poly.pdbx_strand_id
1 'polypeptide(L)'
;MKHARLFSLLALLCSAVGALAQGAAKPATPAPTPQAPPTIAAVIDREVGIIEKEFVDAAEAMPEDKFNFAPTGLNIPGSDYKGVRTFAQEVKHVATVNFMLWGAVTGDKPPVDINNGDGPASMTSKADIVKYLKDSYALGHRAAKSVTAENVVGLVPSPFGSGTISRLFCATFSVAHGFDHYGQMVEYLRMNGIIPPASRGNN
;
A
#
# COMPACT_ATOMS: atom_id res chain seq x y z
N MET A 1 55.95 -48.06 56.22
CA MET A 1 56.03 -47.00 57.18
C MET A 1 54.80 -46.12 56.97
N LYS A 2 53.73 -46.33 57.76
CA LYS A 2 53.21 -45.39 58.76
C LYS A 2 52.69 -44.11 58.13
N HIS A 3 51.42 -43.68 58.20
CA HIS A 3 50.35 -43.67 59.24
C HIS A 3 49.01 -43.40 58.48
N ALA A 4 47.93 -44.06 58.63
CA ALA A 4 46.89 -44.12 59.69
C ALA A 4 46.52 -42.75 60.33
N ARG A 5 45.25 -42.37 60.17
CA ARG A 5 44.33 -41.72 61.11
C ARG A 5 43.23 -41.03 60.29
N LEU A 6 41.99 -41.56 60.34
CA LEU A 6 41.00 -41.50 61.37
C LEU A 6 40.56 -40.04 61.70
N PHE A 7 39.34 -39.78 61.55
CA PHE A 7 38.41 -38.88 62.27
C PHE A 7 37.33 -38.41 61.35
N SER A 8 36.17 -38.52 61.57
CA SER A 8 35.20 -38.62 62.67
C SER A 8 33.90 -38.00 62.07
N LEU A 9 32.83 -38.75 62.33
CA LEU A 9 31.45 -38.28 62.15
C LEU A 9 31.24 -36.89 62.76
N LEU A 10 30.59 -36.01 62.03
CA LEU A 10 29.73 -35.00 62.64
C LEU A 10 28.47 -34.89 61.80
N ALA A 11 27.43 -35.55 62.31
CA ALA A 11 26.08 -35.37 61.79
C ALA A 11 25.58 -33.98 62.24
N LEU A 12 25.33 -33.08 61.31
CA LEU A 12 24.62 -31.85 61.58
C LEU A 12 23.28 -31.91 60.88
N LEU A 13 22.22 -32.17 61.64
CA LEU A 13 20.84 -31.94 61.22
C LEU A 13 20.66 -30.46 60.96
N CYS A 14 20.61 -30.05 59.69
CA CYS A 14 20.01 -28.78 59.27
C CYS A 14 18.63 -29.04 58.70
N SER A 15 17.63 -28.79 59.54
CA SER A 15 16.23 -28.72 59.12
C SER A 15 16.05 -27.53 58.18
N ALA A 16 16.14 -27.75 56.86
CA ALA A 16 15.79 -26.76 55.88
C ALA A 16 14.26 -26.76 55.76
N VAL A 17 13.64 -25.75 56.34
CA VAL A 17 12.26 -25.37 56.03
C VAL A 17 12.26 -24.85 54.63
N GLY A 18 11.95 -25.72 53.65
CA GLY A 18 11.69 -25.34 52.26
C GLY A 18 10.37 -24.62 52.21
N ALA A 19 10.41 -23.28 52.20
CA ALA A 19 9.27 -22.48 51.82
C ALA A 19 8.95 -22.77 50.34
N LEU A 20 7.91 -23.57 50.12
CA LEU A 20 7.27 -23.71 48.80
C LEU A 20 6.67 -22.38 48.41
N ALA A 21 7.47 -21.52 47.80
CA ALA A 21 6.94 -20.42 47.01
C ALA A 21 6.28 -21.03 45.75
N GLN A 22 5.03 -21.43 45.89
CA GLN A 22 4.17 -21.66 44.74
C GLN A 22 3.94 -20.29 44.06
N GLY A 23 4.86 -19.94 43.16
CA GLY A 23 4.62 -18.86 42.21
C GLY A 23 3.35 -19.20 41.46
N ALA A 24 2.29 -18.42 41.66
CA ALA A 24 1.07 -18.53 40.88
C ALA A 24 1.46 -18.47 39.41
N ALA A 25 1.33 -19.57 38.70
CA ALA A 25 1.55 -19.61 37.25
C ALA A 25 0.61 -18.58 36.61
N LYS A 26 1.21 -17.57 35.99
CA LYS A 26 0.45 -16.59 35.18
C LYS A 26 -0.43 -17.40 34.23
N PRO A 27 -1.75 -17.13 34.17
CA PRO A 27 -2.62 -17.82 33.22
C PRO A 27 -1.99 -17.77 31.82
N ALA A 28 -1.79 -18.94 31.21
CA ALA A 28 -1.27 -19.02 29.86
C ALA A 28 -2.23 -18.24 28.95
N THR A 29 -1.71 -17.26 28.24
CA THR A 29 -2.49 -16.56 27.20
C THR A 29 -2.98 -17.62 26.21
N PRO A 30 -4.29 -17.70 25.94
CA PRO A 30 -4.80 -18.67 24.98
C PRO A 30 -4.03 -18.56 23.67
N ALA A 31 -3.62 -19.69 23.10
CA ALA A 31 -2.99 -19.69 21.78
C ALA A 31 -3.96 -19.01 20.78
N PRO A 32 -3.45 -18.16 19.89
CA PRO A 32 -4.29 -17.50 18.91
C PRO A 32 -5.02 -18.57 18.09
N THR A 33 -6.33 -18.43 17.98
CA THR A 33 -7.14 -19.31 17.12
C THR A 33 -6.61 -19.21 15.69
N PRO A 34 -6.38 -20.34 14.99
CA PRO A 34 -5.95 -20.30 13.60
C PRO A 34 -6.93 -19.47 12.76
N GLN A 35 -6.45 -18.37 12.22
CA GLN A 35 -7.27 -17.53 11.33
C GLN A 35 -7.36 -18.20 9.97
N ALA A 36 -8.57 -18.26 9.41
CA ALA A 36 -8.75 -18.74 8.05
C ALA A 36 -7.94 -17.88 7.05
N PRO A 37 -7.37 -18.49 5.99
CA PRO A 37 -6.68 -17.72 4.96
C PRO A 37 -7.60 -16.65 4.36
N PRO A 38 -7.06 -15.47 4.01
CA PRO A 38 -7.85 -14.43 3.37
C PRO A 38 -8.33 -14.90 1.98
N THR A 39 -9.46 -14.37 1.53
CA THR A 39 -9.92 -14.58 0.15
C THR A 39 -9.09 -13.72 -0.84
N ILE A 40 -9.10 -14.11 -2.12
CA ILE A 40 -8.46 -13.31 -3.19
C ILE A 40 -9.02 -11.89 -3.20
N ALA A 41 -10.34 -11.74 -3.10
CA ALA A 41 -10.99 -10.42 -2.99
C ALA A 41 -10.43 -9.60 -1.83
N ALA A 42 -10.27 -10.19 -0.65
CA ALA A 42 -9.76 -9.49 0.52
C ALA A 42 -8.28 -9.08 0.37
N VAL A 43 -7.46 -9.88 -0.31
CA VAL A 43 -6.06 -9.53 -0.60
C VAL A 43 -5.99 -8.36 -1.56
N ILE A 44 -6.70 -8.43 -2.69
CA ILE A 44 -6.74 -7.35 -3.69
C ILE A 44 -7.29 -6.05 -3.07
N ASP A 45 -8.39 -6.12 -2.33
CA ASP A 45 -9.02 -4.95 -1.69
C ASP A 45 -8.06 -4.27 -0.70
N ARG A 46 -7.28 -5.07 0.03
CA ARG A 46 -6.23 -4.55 0.93
C ARG A 46 -5.11 -3.83 0.17
N GLU A 47 -4.62 -4.40 -0.92
CA GLU A 47 -3.57 -3.79 -1.75
C GLU A 47 -4.05 -2.48 -2.37
N VAL A 48 -5.29 -2.45 -2.87
CA VAL A 48 -5.94 -1.22 -3.36
C VAL A 48 -6.00 -0.17 -2.24
N GLY A 49 -6.41 -0.55 -1.02
CA GLY A 49 -6.48 0.38 0.10
C GLY A 49 -5.12 0.92 0.56
N ILE A 50 -4.04 0.14 0.43
CA ILE A 50 -2.68 0.62 0.75
C ILE A 50 -2.26 1.71 -0.23
N ILE A 51 -2.34 1.43 -1.54
CA ILE A 51 -1.94 2.42 -2.55
C ILE A 51 -2.88 3.61 -2.59
N GLU A 52 -4.20 3.42 -2.39
CA GLU A 52 -5.15 4.53 -2.27
C GLU A 52 -4.73 5.50 -1.20
N LYS A 53 -4.47 4.99 0.02
CA LYS A 53 -4.08 5.84 1.13
C LYS A 53 -2.82 6.64 0.82
N GLU A 54 -1.76 6.00 0.34
CA GLU A 54 -0.50 6.67 0.07
C GLU A 54 -0.63 7.68 -1.07
N PHE A 55 -1.33 7.31 -2.13
CA PHE A 55 -1.48 8.15 -3.31
C PHE A 55 -2.39 9.36 -3.06
N VAL A 56 -3.53 9.14 -2.38
CA VAL A 56 -4.46 10.22 -2.02
C VAL A 56 -3.81 11.18 -1.02
N ASP A 57 -3.15 10.66 0.01
CA ASP A 57 -2.44 11.49 0.99
C ASP A 57 -1.37 12.35 0.30
N ALA A 58 -0.62 11.80 -0.66
CA ALA A 58 0.37 12.54 -1.43
C ALA A 58 -0.28 13.62 -2.30
N ALA A 59 -1.39 13.30 -2.98
CA ALA A 59 -2.13 14.25 -3.81
C ALA A 59 -2.68 15.42 -2.98
N GLU A 60 -3.21 15.13 -1.78
CA GLU A 60 -3.72 16.15 -0.86
C GLU A 60 -2.61 17.01 -0.25
N ALA A 61 -1.41 16.44 -0.04
CA ALA A 61 -0.28 17.15 0.56
C ALA A 61 0.31 18.26 -0.33
N MET A 62 0.18 18.15 -1.67
CA MET A 62 0.68 19.18 -2.58
C MET A 62 -0.22 20.41 -2.52
N PRO A 63 0.30 21.62 -2.22
CA PRO A 63 -0.48 22.86 -2.24
C PRO A 63 -1.08 23.16 -3.60
N GLU A 64 -2.20 23.89 -3.62
CA GLU A 64 -2.92 24.28 -4.84
C GLU A 64 -2.02 25.03 -5.84
N ASP A 65 -1.26 26.00 -5.36
CA ASP A 65 -0.34 26.81 -6.17
C ASP A 65 0.83 26.02 -6.75
N LYS A 66 1.10 24.82 -6.22
CA LYS A 66 2.16 23.90 -6.66
C LYS A 66 1.62 22.66 -7.37
N PHE A 67 0.31 22.53 -7.50
CA PHE A 67 -0.31 21.32 -8.01
C PHE A 67 0.05 21.04 -9.49
N ASN A 68 0.44 22.08 -10.25
CA ASN A 68 0.95 21.95 -11.61
C ASN A 68 2.49 21.92 -11.69
N PHE A 69 3.18 21.66 -10.58
CA PHE A 69 4.64 21.54 -10.58
C PHE A 69 5.11 20.41 -11.49
N ALA A 70 6.19 20.65 -12.22
CA ALA A 70 7.00 19.65 -12.89
C ALA A 70 8.48 20.02 -12.75
N PRO A 71 9.43 19.06 -12.77
CA PRO A 71 10.85 19.35 -12.61
C PRO A 71 11.50 20.08 -13.81
N THR A 72 10.75 20.36 -14.85
CA THR A 72 11.22 21.05 -16.08
C THR A 72 11.83 22.42 -15.83
N GLY A 73 11.47 23.09 -14.72
CA GLY A 73 12.04 24.39 -14.32
C GLY A 73 13.28 24.29 -13.45
N LEU A 74 13.72 23.08 -13.07
CA LEU A 74 14.90 22.88 -12.24
C LEU A 74 16.16 22.92 -13.10
N ASN A 75 17.10 23.77 -12.73
CA ASN A 75 18.41 23.85 -13.41
C ASN A 75 19.37 22.79 -12.83
N ILE A 76 19.18 21.52 -13.19
CA ILE A 76 20.05 20.42 -12.80
C ILE A 76 20.99 20.11 -13.99
N PRO A 77 22.29 20.33 -13.88
CA PRO A 77 23.21 20.11 -14.98
C PRO A 77 23.14 18.67 -15.52
N GLY A 78 22.98 18.54 -16.85
CA GLY A 78 22.93 17.23 -17.51
C GLY A 78 21.58 16.50 -17.41
N SER A 79 20.56 17.11 -16.79
CA SER A 79 19.21 16.52 -16.77
C SER A 79 18.39 16.92 -17.99
N ASP A 80 17.49 16.01 -18.39
CA ASP A 80 16.44 16.29 -19.39
C ASP A 80 15.08 15.87 -18.83
N TYR A 81 14.28 16.86 -18.48
CA TYR A 81 12.90 16.66 -17.99
C TYR A 81 11.85 17.03 -19.04
N LYS A 82 12.22 17.10 -20.32
CA LYS A 82 11.29 17.39 -21.39
C LYS A 82 10.22 16.28 -21.47
N GLY A 83 8.95 16.70 -21.42
CA GLY A 83 7.81 15.80 -21.60
C GLY A 83 7.38 15.01 -20.35
N VAL A 84 8.01 15.23 -19.19
CA VAL A 84 7.50 14.66 -17.94
C VAL A 84 6.16 15.28 -17.56
N ARG A 85 5.30 14.50 -16.91
CA ARG A 85 4.01 14.97 -16.40
C ARG A 85 4.19 15.96 -15.26
N THR A 86 3.26 16.91 -15.15
CA THR A 86 3.10 17.68 -13.91
C THR A 86 2.52 16.81 -12.81
N PHE A 87 2.62 17.24 -11.55
CA PHE A 87 2.01 16.54 -10.43
C PHE A 87 0.50 16.29 -10.65
N ALA A 88 -0.23 17.31 -11.11
CA ALA A 88 -1.65 17.18 -11.47
C ALA A 88 -1.89 16.13 -12.55
N GLN A 89 -1.02 16.07 -13.56
CA GLN A 89 -1.12 15.09 -14.65
C GLN A 89 -0.84 13.68 -14.16
N GLU A 90 0.10 13.48 -13.23
CA GLU A 90 0.33 12.17 -12.58
C GLU A 90 -0.93 11.68 -11.88
N VAL A 91 -1.57 12.54 -11.08
CA VAL A 91 -2.81 12.19 -10.36
C VAL A 91 -3.94 11.83 -11.32
N LYS A 92 -4.15 12.64 -12.36
CA LYS A 92 -5.20 12.36 -13.36
C LYS A 92 -4.94 11.09 -14.15
N HIS A 93 -3.69 10.86 -14.53
CA HIS A 93 -3.29 9.67 -15.27
C HIS A 93 -3.60 8.39 -14.49
N VAL A 94 -3.16 8.30 -13.23
CA VAL A 94 -3.43 7.14 -12.40
C VAL A 94 -4.93 6.92 -12.18
N ALA A 95 -5.68 7.99 -11.89
CA ALA A 95 -7.14 7.89 -11.77
C ALA A 95 -7.78 7.35 -13.05
N THR A 96 -7.33 7.82 -14.21
CA THR A 96 -7.85 7.38 -15.52
C THR A 96 -7.53 5.91 -15.78
N VAL A 97 -6.28 5.49 -15.56
CA VAL A 97 -5.87 4.09 -15.75
C VAL A 97 -6.61 3.17 -14.77
N ASN A 98 -6.86 3.62 -13.54
CA ASN A 98 -7.71 2.91 -12.60
C ASN A 98 -9.12 2.69 -13.15
N PHE A 99 -9.77 3.74 -13.67
CA PHE A 99 -11.10 3.60 -14.30
C PHE A 99 -11.08 2.63 -15.49
N MET A 100 -10.02 2.65 -16.29
CA MET A 100 -9.86 1.75 -17.42
C MET A 100 -9.72 0.28 -16.98
N LEU A 101 -8.82 0.00 -16.05
CA LEU A 101 -8.52 -1.36 -15.59
C LEU A 101 -9.68 -1.96 -14.76
N TRP A 102 -10.16 -1.20 -13.78
CA TRP A 102 -11.25 -1.67 -12.93
C TRP A 102 -12.58 -1.68 -13.65
N GLY A 103 -12.79 -0.75 -14.59
CA GLY A 103 -13.94 -0.78 -15.50
C GLY A 103 -13.95 -2.03 -16.38
N ALA A 104 -12.79 -2.50 -16.85
CA ALA A 104 -12.69 -3.76 -17.58
C ALA A 104 -13.12 -4.96 -16.73
N VAL A 105 -12.88 -4.93 -15.40
CA VAL A 105 -13.29 -5.99 -14.48
C VAL A 105 -14.80 -5.97 -14.20
N THR A 106 -15.39 -4.78 -14.02
CA THR A 106 -16.80 -4.61 -13.64
C THR A 106 -17.75 -4.49 -14.83
N GLY A 107 -17.24 -4.11 -16.00
CA GLY A 107 -18.04 -3.74 -17.16
C GLY A 107 -18.47 -2.26 -17.16
N ASP A 108 -18.05 -1.48 -16.15
CA ASP A 108 -18.35 -0.05 -16.07
C ASP A 108 -17.50 0.74 -17.09
N LYS A 109 -18.09 1.78 -17.66
CA LYS A 109 -17.35 2.72 -18.49
C LYS A 109 -16.74 3.83 -17.63
N PRO A 110 -15.58 4.39 -18.02
CA PRO A 110 -15.07 5.59 -17.40
C PRO A 110 -16.12 6.71 -17.39
N PRO A 111 -16.24 7.48 -16.28
CA PRO A 111 -17.30 8.50 -16.16
C PRO A 111 -17.06 9.74 -17.04
N VAL A 112 -15.86 9.86 -17.61
CA VAL A 112 -15.40 11.01 -18.42
C VAL A 112 -14.52 10.52 -19.55
N ASP A 113 -14.21 11.42 -20.48
CA ASP A 113 -13.24 11.13 -21.57
C ASP A 113 -11.86 10.78 -20.97
N ILE A 114 -11.34 9.64 -21.37
CA ILE A 114 -10.03 9.13 -20.90
C ILE A 114 -8.85 9.83 -21.56
N ASN A 115 -9.04 10.54 -22.68
CA ASN A 115 -7.99 11.28 -23.39
C ASN A 115 -6.67 10.47 -23.48
N ASN A 116 -6.73 9.28 -24.08
CA ASN A 116 -5.60 8.34 -24.21
C ASN A 116 -4.90 7.97 -22.87
N GLY A 117 -5.62 8.03 -21.75
CA GLY A 117 -5.09 7.70 -20.42
C GLY A 117 -4.66 8.92 -19.61
N ASP A 118 -4.66 10.12 -20.14
CA ASP A 118 -4.25 11.34 -19.42
C ASP A 118 -5.41 12.01 -18.66
N GLY A 119 -6.64 11.51 -18.86
CA GLY A 119 -7.86 12.08 -18.26
C GLY A 119 -8.32 13.38 -18.94
N PRO A 120 -9.45 13.94 -18.49
CA PRO A 120 -10.07 15.08 -19.15
C PRO A 120 -9.16 16.30 -19.15
N ALA A 121 -8.93 16.88 -20.32
CA ALA A 121 -8.11 18.10 -20.45
C ALA A 121 -8.74 19.30 -19.72
N SER A 122 -10.07 19.34 -19.63
CA SER A 122 -10.84 20.39 -18.94
C SER A 122 -10.77 20.30 -17.40
N MET A 123 -10.35 19.17 -16.83
CA MET A 123 -10.24 18.98 -15.39
C MET A 123 -8.90 19.56 -14.91
N THR A 124 -8.92 20.75 -14.35
CA THR A 124 -7.71 21.51 -13.97
C THR A 124 -7.64 21.86 -12.49
N SER A 125 -8.77 21.87 -11.75
CA SER A 125 -8.74 22.17 -10.32
C SER A 125 -8.22 20.98 -9.51
N LYS A 126 -7.43 21.25 -8.47
CA LYS A 126 -6.98 20.21 -7.54
C LYS A 126 -8.15 19.44 -6.94
N ALA A 127 -9.20 20.15 -6.54
CA ALA A 127 -10.37 19.54 -5.90
C ALA A 127 -11.04 18.50 -6.81
N ASP A 128 -11.24 18.83 -8.09
CA ASP A 128 -11.86 17.92 -9.06
C ASP A 128 -10.94 16.73 -9.37
N ILE A 129 -9.63 16.97 -9.50
CA ILE A 129 -8.64 15.94 -9.79
C ILE A 129 -8.54 14.95 -8.60
N VAL A 130 -8.48 15.44 -7.37
CA VAL A 130 -8.45 14.58 -6.17
C VAL A 130 -9.77 13.82 -6.00
N LYS A 131 -10.90 14.46 -6.30
CA LYS A 131 -12.19 13.75 -6.30
C LYS A 131 -12.21 12.62 -7.33
N TYR A 132 -11.75 12.90 -8.55
CA TYR A 132 -11.67 11.92 -9.64
C TYR A 132 -10.79 10.72 -9.25
N LEU A 133 -9.65 10.99 -8.59
CA LEU A 133 -8.79 9.96 -8.05
C LEU A 133 -9.52 9.07 -7.02
N LYS A 134 -10.18 9.68 -6.03
CA LYS A 134 -10.94 8.95 -4.99
C LYS A 134 -12.06 8.10 -5.60
N ASP A 135 -12.77 8.65 -6.57
CA ASP A 135 -13.83 7.92 -7.28
C ASP A 135 -13.25 6.70 -8.03
N SER A 136 -12.04 6.82 -8.59
CA SER A 136 -11.37 5.71 -9.27
C SER A 136 -10.97 4.57 -8.33
N TYR A 137 -10.51 4.88 -7.12
CA TYR A 137 -10.24 3.88 -6.09
C TYR A 137 -11.52 3.25 -5.54
N ALA A 138 -12.60 4.02 -5.39
CA ALA A 138 -13.90 3.47 -5.02
C ALA A 138 -14.41 2.43 -6.04
N LEU A 139 -14.15 2.63 -7.34
CA LEU A 139 -14.38 1.59 -8.35
C LEU A 139 -13.45 0.39 -8.13
N GLY A 140 -12.17 0.61 -7.81
CA GLY A 140 -11.22 -0.45 -7.51
C GLY A 140 -11.68 -1.37 -6.38
N HIS A 141 -12.15 -0.80 -5.29
CA HIS A 141 -12.73 -1.56 -4.16
C HIS A 141 -13.97 -2.37 -4.55
N ARG A 142 -14.83 -1.82 -5.39
CA ARG A 142 -16.01 -2.58 -5.90
C ARG A 142 -15.57 -3.72 -6.81
N ALA A 143 -14.62 -3.47 -7.69
CA ALA A 143 -14.08 -4.47 -8.60
C ALA A 143 -13.36 -5.60 -7.84
N ALA A 144 -12.53 -5.27 -6.85
CA ALA A 144 -11.84 -6.26 -6.01
C ALA A 144 -12.80 -7.26 -5.37
N LYS A 145 -13.95 -6.79 -4.86
CA LYS A 145 -14.99 -7.64 -4.25
C LYS A 145 -15.65 -8.60 -5.23
N SER A 146 -15.57 -8.36 -6.54
CA SER A 146 -16.11 -9.24 -7.58
C SER A 146 -15.12 -10.33 -8.04
N VAL A 147 -13.85 -10.26 -7.61
CA VAL A 147 -12.83 -11.24 -7.99
C VAL A 147 -12.85 -12.42 -7.02
N THR A 148 -12.94 -13.62 -7.58
CA THR A 148 -12.98 -14.89 -6.83
C THR A 148 -11.88 -15.83 -7.31
N ALA A 149 -11.67 -16.94 -6.59
CA ALA A 149 -10.73 -17.97 -7.01
C ALA A 149 -11.06 -18.57 -8.39
N GLU A 150 -12.35 -18.64 -8.71
CA GLU A 150 -12.84 -19.22 -9.97
C GLU A 150 -12.68 -18.26 -11.16
N ASN A 151 -12.71 -16.94 -10.93
CA ASN A 151 -12.71 -15.97 -12.02
C ASN A 151 -11.44 -15.13 -12.14
N VAL A 152 -10.51 -15.20 -11.18
CA VAL A 152 -9.32 -14.34 -11.09
C VAL A 152 -8.44 -14.35 -12.35
N VAL A 153 -8.31 -15.50 -13.01
CA VAL A 153 -7.61 -15.62 -14.29
C VAL A 153 -8.54 -15.50 -15.50
N GLY A 154 -9.84 -15.30 -15.27
CA GLY A 154 -10.82 -15.11 -16.33
C GLY A 154 -10.54 -13.84 -17.14
N LEU A 155 -10.74 -13.93 -18.46
CA LEU A 155 -10.43 -12.85 -19.38
C LEU A 155 -11.51 -11.78 -19.41
N VAL A 156 -11.09 -10.55 -19.59
CA VAL A 156 -11.92 -9.35 -19.83
C VAL A 156 -11.37 -8.60 -21.05
N PRO A 157 -12.17 -7.76 -21.72
CA PRO A 157 -11.66 -6.92 -22.79
C PRO A 157 -10.49 -6.05 -22.33
N SER A 158 -9.44 -5.94 -23.15
CA SER A 158 -8.30 -5.09 -22.84
C SER A 158 -8.70 -3.61 -22.95
N PRO A 159 -8.46 -2.76 -21.94
CA PRO A 159 -8.68 -1.33 -22.05
C PRO A 159 -7.58 -0.59 -22.85
N PHE A 160 -6.49 -1.29 -23.20
CA PHE A 160 -5.33 -0.73 -23.90
C PHE A 160 -5.31 -1.03 -25.40
N GLY A 161 -6.42 -1.46 -25.97
CA GLY A 161 -6.54 -1.80 -27.40
C GLY A 161 -7.28 -3.11 -27.63
N SER A 162 -7.01 -3.76 -28.74
CA SER A 162 -7.65 -5.04 -29.09
C SER A 162 -7.15 -6.20 -28.23
N GLY A 163 -8.03 -7.19 -28.00
CA GLY A 163 -7.70 -8.40 -27.27
C GLY A 163 -8.27 -8.45 -25.86
N THR A 164 -7.75 -9.37 -25.07
CA THR A 164 -8.21 -9.61 -23.71
C THR A 164 -7.04 -9.71 -22.72
N ILE A 165 -7.31 -9.38 -21.47
CA ILE A 165 -6.38 -9.50 -20.32
C ILE A 165 -7.11 -10.20 -19.18
N SER A 166 -6.37 -10.76 -18.23
CA SER A 166 -7.00 -11.40 -17.05
C SER A 166 -7.41 -10.35 -15.99
N ARG A 167 -8.40 -10.72 -15.18
CA ARG A 167 -8.75 -9.92 -13.99
C ARG A 167 -7.57 -9.78 -13.04
N LEU A 168 -6.74 -10.82 -12.92
CA LEU A 168 -5.51 -10.75 -12.12
C LEU A 168 -4.56 -9.68 -12.65
N PHE A 169 -4.37 -9.60 -13.97
CA PHE A 169 -3.55 -8.55 -14.56
C PHE A 169 -4.11 -7.15 -14.23
N CYS A 170 -5.43 -6.96 -14.38
CA CYS A 170 -6.05 -5.68 -14.02
C CYS A 170 -5.75 -5.30 -12.56
N ALA A 171 -5.90 -6.24 -11.63
CA ALA A 171 -5.67 -6.02 -10.22
C ALA A 171 -4.20 -5.70 -9.90
N THR A 172 -3.27 -6.57 -10.33
CA THR A 172 -1.85 -6.41 -10.01
C THR A 172 -1.23 -5.21 -10.72
N PHE A 173 -1.62 -4.98 -11.97
CA PHE A 173 -1.09 -3.84 -12.73
C PHE A 173 -1.61 -2.50 -12.21
N SER A 174 -2.89 -2.41 -11.80
CA SER A 174 -3.42 -1.18 -11.19
C SER A 174 -2.64 -0.79 -9.93
N VAL A 175 -2.33 -1.74 -9.06
CA VAL A 175 -1.55 -1.50 -7.83
C VAL A 175 -0.10 -1.13 -8.17
N ALA A 176 0.56 -1.91 -9.05
CA ALA A 176 1.94 -1.65 -9.44
C ALA A 176 2.11 -0.30 -10.13
N HIS A 177 1.21 0.05 -11.05
CA HIS A 177 1.16 1.35 -11.74
C HIS A 177 0.94 2.51 -10.76
N GLY A 178 0.07 2.32 -9.76
CA GLY A 178 -0.12 3.29 -8.70
C GLY A 178 1.19 3.56 -7.93
N PHE A 179 1.94 2.52 -7.55
CA PHE A 179 3.21 2.68 -6.85
C PHE A 179 4.31 3.31 -7.71
N ASP A 180 4.36 3.00 -9.02
CA ASP A 180 5.31 3.64 -9.94
C ASP A 180 5.13 5.17 -9.95
N HIS A 181 3.90 5.63 -10.15
CA HIS A 181 3.58 7.05 -10.16
C HIS A 181 3.64 7.70 -8.76
N TYR A 182 3.32 6.96 -7.70
CA TYR A 182 3.49 7.42 -6.33
C TYR A 182 4.95 7.77 -6.03
N GLY A 183 5.90 6.94 -6.49
CA GLY A 183 7.32 7.24 -6.35
C GLY A 183 7.71 8.58 -6.99
N GLN A 184 7.20 8.88 -8.18
CA GLN A 184 7.42 10.16 -8.86
C GLN A 184 6.79 11.32 -8.08
N MET A 185 5.57 11.16 -7.56
CA MET A 185 4.91 12.17 -6.75
C MET A 185 5.65 12.46 -5.44
N VAL A 186 6.22 11.44 -4.80
CA VAL A 186 7.06 11.57 -3.60
C VAL A 186 8.26 12.48 -3.88
N GLU A 187 8.94 12.28 -5.01
CA GLU A 187 10.06 13.15 -5.41
C GLU A 187 9.59 14.58 -5.68
N TYR A 188 8.44 14.77 -6.35
CA TYR A 188 7.91 16.11 -6.59
C TYR A 188 7.54 16.84 -5.29
N LEU A 189 6.98 16.14 -4.31
CA LEU A 189 6.75 16.71 -2.97
C LEU A 189 8.06 17.18 -2.35
N ARG A 190 9.12 16.34 -2.35
CA ARG A 190 10.43 16.68 -1.80
C ARG A 190 11.10 17.84 -2.52
N MET A 191 11.00 17.91 -3.84
CA MET A 191 11.48 19.05 -4.65
C MET A 191 10.80 20.37 -4.26
N ASN A 192 9.59 20.30 -3.71
CA ASN A 192 8.85 21.44 -3.19
C ASN A 192 8.99 21.67 -1.68
N GLY A 193 9.91 20.98 -1.01
CA GLY A 193 10.17 21.09 0.42
C GLY A 193 9.08 20.45 1.30
N ILE A 194 8.28 19.54 0.73
CA ILE A 194 7.17 18.88 1.43
C ILE A 194 7.61 17.48 1.80
N ILE A 195 7.54 17.13 3.09
CA ILE A 195 7.75 15.76 3.54
C ILE A 195 6.52 14.93 3.13
N PRO A 196 6.71 13.85 2.32
CA PRO A 196 5.60 12.98 1.94
C PRO A 196 4.88 12.41 3.18
N PRO A 197 3.55 12.30 3.18
CA PRO A 197 2.77 11.83 4.33
C PRO A 197 3.27 10.50 4.92
N ALA A 198 3.58 9.52 4.09
CA ALA A 198 4.11 8.23 4.53
C ALA A 198 5.52 8.30 5.18
N SER A 199 6.24 9.42 5.00
CA SER A 199 7.55 9.65 5.61
C SER A 199 7.48 10.51 6.89
N ARG A 200 6.29 10.95 7.30
CA ARG A 200 6.09 11.69 8.54
C ARG A 200 6.10 10.72 9.70
N GLY A 201 6.96 10.94 10.71
CA GLY A 201 6.95 10.14 11.92
C GLY A 201 5.56 10.18 12.59
N ASN A 202 5.18 9.10 13.25
CA ASN A 202 4.03 9.12 14.16
C ASN A 202 4.45 9.97 15.39
N ASN A 203 4.11 11.24 15.39
CA ASN A 203 4.23 12.13 16.55
C ASN A 203 3.01 11.95 17.44
#